data_6b90f9122df9780487d2bc966af91f0d
#
_entry.id   6b90f9122df9780487d2bc966af91f0d
#
_cell.length_a   1.000
_cell.length_b   1.000
_cell.length_c   1.000
_cell.angle_alpha   90.00
_cell.angle_beta   90.00
_cell.angle_gamma   90.00
#
_symmetry.space_group_name_H-M   'P 1'
#
loop_
_entity.id
_entity.type
_entity.pdbx_description
1 polymer ?
#
loop_
_entity_poly.entity_id
_entity_poly.type
_entity_poly.pdbx_seq_one_letter_code
_entity_poly.pdbx_strand_id
1 'polypeptide(L)'
;MSIKFLAEDDRPREKFLLKGKNSLSDSELLAIIMGSGSRDETAVELARKILASVDNNWHQLSLLTIKDLMKFKGVGEVKAISIATALEIGKRRASQEIPEKPTISSSKDAYNILKLHLSDLRTEEFWAIFLNQSNKVIHIAQLTQGGINQSIVDIRILFKIALDHFSTGIIISHNHPSGNLKPSEEDLNITQKVKEAGNVMNIQLLDHLIITQNTYTSFADEGLL
;
A
#
# COMPACT_ATOMS: atom_id res chain seq x y z
N MET A 1 14.87 17.05 34.33
CA MET A 1 15.13 18.02 33.22
C MET A 1 14.00 18.00 32.21
N SER A 2 13.61 19.14 31.67
CA SER A 2 12.52 19.18 30.67
C SER A 2 13.12 19.00 29.29
N ILE A 3 12.49 18.18 28.43
CA ILE A 3 12.80 18.01 26.98
C ILE A 3 12.83 19.38 26.26
N LYS A 4 12.24 20.42 26.83
CA LYS A 4 12.23 21.80 26.30
C LYS A 4 13.60 22.47 26.14
N PHE A 5 14.66 21.89 26.72
CA PHE A 5 16.05 22.38 26.55
C PHE A 5 16.77 21.76 25.35
N LEU A 6 16.21 20.74 24.70
CA LEU A 6 16.73 20.21 23.44
C LEU A 6 16.35 21.15 22.31
N ALA A 7 17.20 21.22 21.28
CA ALA A 7 16.84 21.84 20.03
C ALA A 7 15.54 21.23 19.51
N GLU A 8 14.73 22.00 18.80
CA GLU A 8 13.37 21.56 18.43
C GLU A 8 13.39 20.27 17.60
N ASP A 9 14.36 20.17 16.69
CA ASP A 9 14.59 18.99 15.83
C ASP A 9 15.20 17.77 16.55
N ASP A 10 15.63 17.91 17.82
CA ASP A 10 16.11 16.81 18.65
C ASP A 10 15.05 16.26 19.61
N ARG A 11 13.90 16.90 19.69
CA ARG A 11 12.77 16.39 20.46
C ARG A 11 12.11 15.23 19.69
N PRO A 12 11.87 14.07 20.33
CA PRO A 12 11.45 12.87 19.60
C PRO A 12 10.22 13.03 18.70
N ARG A 13 9.21 13.80 19.11
CA ARG A 13 7.98 14.00 18.31
C ARG A 13 8.23 14.91 17.12
N GLU A 14 8.94 15.99 17.31
CA GLU A 14 9.34 16.93 16.28
C GLU A 14 10.29 16.27 15.27
N LYS A 15 11.26 15.49 15.78
CA LYS A 15 12.18 14.68 14.97
C LYS A 15 11.41 13.63 14.11
N PHE A 16 10.37 13.01 14.68
CA PHE A 16 9.49 12.10 13.93
C PHE A 16 8.81 12.81 12.75
N LEU A 17 8.25 14.01 13.00
CA LEU A 17 7.54 14.79 11.97
C LEU A 17 8.48 15.30 10.88
N LEU A 18 9.67 15.77 11.26
CA LEU A 18 10.61 16.39 10.32
C LEU A 18 11.44 15.37 9.53
N LYS A 19 11.89 14.28 10.19
CA LYS A 19 12.85 13.32 9.63
C LYS A 19 12.27 11.90 9.44
N GLY A 20 11.02 11.70 9.83
CA GLY A 20 10.32 10.42 9.72
C GLY A 20 10.71 9.40 10.79
N LYS A 21 9.94 8.31 10.85
CA LYS A 21 10.06 7.27 11.90
C LYS A 21 11.43 6.58 11.96
N ASN A 22 12.11 6.45 10.83
CA ASN A 22 13.39 5.74 10.73
C ASN A 22 14.58 6.52 11.33
N SER A 23 14.38 7.79 11.65
CA SER A 23 15.41 8.63 12.30
C SER A 23 15.47 8.47 13.81
N LEU A 24 14.47 7.82 14.41
CA LEU A 24 14.35 7.68 15.86
C LEU A 24 15.07 6.44 16.37
N SER A 25 15.76 6.60 17.51
CA SER A 25 16.26 5.47 18.27
C SER A 25 15.14 4.77 19.04
N ASP A 26 15.38 3.52 19.47
CA ASP A 26 14.42 2.75 20.27
C ASP A 26 14.00 3.49 21.54
N SER A 27 14.94 4.17 22.21
CA SER A 27 14.64 4.97 23.41
C SER A 27 13.77 6.20 23.09
N GLU A 28 13.91 6.81 21.92
CA GLU A 28 13.05 7.90 21.48
C GLU A 28 11.64 7.40 21.13
N LEU A 29 11.51 6.25 20.47
CA LEU A 29 10.22 5.61 20.20
C LEU A 29 9.47 5.29 21.50
N LEU A 30 10.16 4.64 22.44
CA LEU A 30 9.58 4.32 23.75
C LEU A 30 9.20 5.57 24.54
N ALA A 31 10.01 6.63 24.45
CA ALA A 31 9.74 7.91 25.09
C ALA A 31 8.47 8.60 24.55
N ILE A 32 8.22 8.49 23.23
CA ILE A 32 6.99 8.98 22.60
C ILE A 32 5.76 8.27 23.17
N ILE A 33 5.84 6.93 23.33
CA ILE A 33 4.76 6.10 23.89
C ILE A 33 4.48 6.49 25.34
N MET A 34 5.51 6.67 26.16
CA MET A 34 5.36 7.07 27.56
C MET A 34 4.86 8.52 27.74
N GLY A 35 5.10 9.38 26.76
CA GLY A 35 4.68 10.78 26.71
C GLY A 35 5.43 11.74 27.65
N SER A 36 5.95 11.26 28.78
CA SER A 36 6.70 12.08 29.75
C SER A 36 7.71 11.25 30.54
N GLY A 37 8.74 11.89 31.06
CA GLY A 37 9.70 11.28 31.97
C GLY A 37 9.22 11.24 33.43
N SER A 38 10.16 11.30 34.35
CA SER A 38 9.94 11.47 35.78
C SER A 38 10.23 12.92 36.21
N ARG A 39 10.22 13.20 37.53
CA ARG A 39 10.67 14.51 38.06
C ARG A 39 12.15 14.73 37.80
N ASP A 40 12.95 13.68 37.81
CA ASP A 40 14.41 13.74 37.79
C ASP A 40 15.02 13.45 36.42
N GLU A 41 14.22 12.85 35.48
CA GLU A 41 14.69 12.33 34.20
C GLU A 41 13.76 12.68 33.06
N THR A 42 14.33 12.90 31.89
CA THR A 42 13.56 13.06 30.64
C THR A 42 12.90 11.72 30.24
N ALA A 43 11.89 11.78 29.36
CA ALA A 43 11.26 10.58 28.83
C ALA A 43 12.27 9.67 28.10
N VAL A 44 13.25 10.24 27.40
CA VAL A 44 14.29 9.49 26.66
C VAL A 44 15.25 8.79 27.60
N GLU A 45 15.67 9.46 28.69
CA GLU A 45 16.54 8.86 29.72
C GLU A 45 15.85 7.72 30.45
N LEU A 46 14.57 7.90 30.81
CA LEU A 46 13.76 6.86 31.43
C LEU A 46 13.56 5.66 30.47
N ALA A 47 13.26 5.93 29.22
CA ALA A 47 13.13 4.90 28.18
C ALA A 47 14.43 4.11 28.00
N ARG A 48 15.58 4.79 27.98
CA ARG A 48 16.91 4.16 27.89
C ARG A 48 17.18 3.24 29.08
N LYS A 49 16.82 3.64 30.29
CA LYS A 49 16.94 2.79 31.48
C LYS A 49 16.07 1.54 31.42
N ILE A 50 14.83 1.69 30.96
CA ILE A 50 13.90 0.56 30.79
C ILE A 50 14.47 -0.42 29.77
N LEU A 51 14.90 0.06 28.61
CA LEU A 51 15.46 -0.79 27.55
C LEU A 51 16.77 -1.47 28.00
N ALA A 52 17.66 -0.73 28.69
CA ALA A 52 18.92 -1.28 29.21
C ALA A 52 18.69 -2.41 30.21
N SER A 53 17.60 -2.39 30.99
CA SER A 53 17.28 -3.46 31.94
C SER A 53 16.92 -4.80 31.29
N VAL A 54 16.68 -4.80 29.98
CA VAL A 54 16.35 -5.96 29.15
C VAL A 54 17.31 -6.09 27.95
N ASP A 55 18.54 -5.62 28.11
CA ASP A 55 19.62 -5.67 27.11
C ASP A 55 19.22 -5.07 25.75
N ASN A 56 18.37 -4.02 25.74
CA ASN A 56 17.80 -3.36 24.57
C ASN A 56 16.98 -4.33 23.66
N ASN A 57 16.40 -5.34 24.24
CA ASN A 57 15.66 -6.40 23.51
C ASN A 57 14.15 -6.18 23.68
N TRP A 58 13.46 -5.84 22.58
CA TRP A 58 12.01 -5.63 22.55
C TRP A 58 11.20 -6.86 22.94
N HIS A 59 11.69 -8.07 22.61
CA HIS A 59 11.01 -9.29 23.00
C HIS A 59 11.09 -9.47 24.53
N GLN A 60 12.26 -9.26 25.14
CA GLN A 60 12.40 -9.31 26.60
C GLN A 60 11.56 -8.23 27.28
N LEU A 61 11.50 -7.03 26.73
CA LEU A 61 10.62 -5.96 27.23
C LEU A 61 9.14 -6.40 27.23
N SER A 62 8.71 -7.13 26.20
CA SER A 62 7.32 -7.62 26.10
C SER A 62 6.94 -8.67 27.14
N LEU A 63 7.92 -9.28 27.79
CA LEU A 63 7.69 -10.27 28.86
C LEU A 63 7.52 -9.62 30.24
N LEU A 64 7.87 -8.33 30.39
CA LEU A 64 7.70 -7.62 31.64
C LEU A 64 6.20 -7.40 31.93
N THR A 65 5.81 -7.69 33.17
CA THR A 65 4.47 -7.41 33.66
C THR A 65 4.28 -5.91 33.91
N ILE A 66 3.02 -5.45 34.02
CA ILE A 66 2.72 -4.07 34.44
C ILE A 66 3.41 -3.74 35.77
N LYS A 67 3.43 -4.69 36.71
CA LYS A 67 4.10 -4.50 38.01
C LYS A 67 5.63 -4.34 37.86
N ASP A 68 6.25 -5.05 36.92
CA ASP A 68 7.69 -4.90 36.68
C ASP A 68 8.01 -3.55 36.06
N LEU A 69 7.22 -3.11 35.09
CA LEU A 69 7.37 -1.78 34.51
C LEU A 69 7.16 -0.65 35.52
N MET A 70 6.24 -0.83 36.48
CA MET A 70 5.99 0.16 37.54
C MET A 70 7.12 0.25 38.58
N LYS A 71 8.09 -0.69 38.60
CA LYS A 71 9.29 -0.59 39.47
C LYS A 71 10.22 0.55 39.03
N PHE A 72 10.15 1.00 37.77
CA PHE A 72 10.91 2.14 37.29
C PHE A 72 10.30 3.46 37.82
N LYS A 73 11.12 4.25 38.54
CA LYS A 73 10.69 5.55 39.06
C LYS A 73 10.21 6.45 37.95
N GLY A 74 8.95 6.88 37.98
CA GLY A 74 8.32 7.70 36.95
C GLY A 74 7.46 6.93 35.94
N VAL A 75 7.38 5.60 36.06
CA VAL A 75 6.44 4.74 35.35
C VAL A 75 5.27 4.41 36.26
N GLY A 76 4.17 5.10 36.09
CA GLY A 76 2.90 4.74 36.72
C GLY A 76 2.11 3.76 35.86
N GLU A 77 0.95 3.34 36.36
CA GLU A 77 0.07 2.37 35.69
C GLU A 77 -0.23 2.74 34.24
N VAL A 78 -0.57 4.00 33.96
CA VAL A 78 -0.90 4.48 32.60
C VAL A 78 0.25 4.28 31.64
N LYS A 79 1.48 4.64 32.03
CA LYS A 79 2.66 4.45 31.19
C LYS A 79 2.97 2.97 30.97
N ALA A 80 2.87 2.15 32.03
CA ALA A 80 3.09 0.72 31.95
C ALA A 80 2.09 0.05 30.99
N ILE A 81 0.81 0.43 31.07
CA ILE A 81 -0.23 -0.03 30.14
C ILE A 81 0.07 0.42 28.71
N SER A 82 0.46 1.68 28.50
CA SER A 82 0.79 2.19 27.15
C SER A 82 1.94 1.41 26.50
N ILE A 83 3.00 1.09 27.26
CA ILE A 83 4.13 0.28 26.80
C ILE A 83 3.65 -1.12 26.43
N ALA A 84 2.95 -1.81 27.35
CA ALA A 84 2.46 -3.17 27.11
C ALA A 84 1.52 -3.24 25.91
N THR A 85 0.63 -2.26 25.76
CA THR A 85 -0.31 -2.17 24.63
C THR A 85 0.41 -1.97 23.31
N ALA A 86 1.43 -1.10 23.26
CA ALA A 86 2.21 -0.90 22.03
C ALA A 86 2.94 -2.17 21.59
N LEU A 87 3.51 -2.91 22.55
CA LEU A 87 4.19 -4.19 22.29
C LEU A 87 3.19 -5.27 21.83
N GLU A 88 2.01 -5.34 22.42
CA GLU A 88 0.95 -6.27 22.00
C GLU A 88 0.44 -5.96 20.59
N ILE A 89 0.27 -4.68 20.23
CA ILE A 89 -0.07 -4.27 18.86
C ILE A 89 1.01 -4.73 17.89
N GLY A 90 2.28 -4.53 18.23
CA GLY A 90 3.40 -5.01 17.42
C GLY A 90 3.39 -6.51 17.20
N LYS A 91 3.11 -7.29 18.26
CA LYS A 91 2.98 -8.74 18.22
C LYS A 91 1.81 -9.17 17.32
N ARG A 92 0.64 -8.58 17.50
CA ARG A 92 -0.55 -8.87 16.66
C ARG A 92 -0.28 -8.56 15.19
N ARG A 93 0.35 -7.43 14.90
CA ARG A 93 0.75 -7.07 13.54
C ARG A 93 1.70 -8.11 12.93
N ALA A 94 2.67 -8.61 13.70
CA ALA A 94 3.62 -9.62 13.22
C ALA A 94 2.96 -10.97 12.95
N SER A 95 1.87 -11.30 13.66
CA SER A 95 1.10 -12.54 13.48
C SER A 95 -0.02 -12.43 12.45
N GLN A 96 -0.32 -11.24 11.92
CA GLN A 96 -1.31 -11.08 10.86
C GLN A 96 -0.77 -11.62 9.55
N GLU A 97 -1.52 -12.54 8.96
CA GLU A 97 -1.29 -12.93 7.57
C GLU A 97 -1.53 -11.73 6.65
N ILE A 98 -0.56 -11.44 5.81
CA ILE A 98 -0.74 -10.46 4.73
C ILE A 98 -1.53 -11.19 3.65
N PRO A 99 -2.77 -10.75 3.30
CA PRO A 99 -3.52 -11.39 2.22
C PRO A 99 -2.66 -11.44 0.95
N GLU A 100 -2.47 -12.64 0.42
CA GLU A 100 -1.75 -12.78 -0.85
C GLU A 100 -2.55 -12.09 -1.95
N LYS A 101 -1.91 -11.11 -2.58
CA LYS A 101 -2.48 -10.46 -3.76
C LYS A 101 -2.36 -11.42 -4.95
N PRO A 102 -3.41 -11.55 -5.78
CA PRO A 102 -3.37 -12.44 -6.92
C PRO A 102 -2.22 -12.06 -7.85
N THR A 103 -1.55 -13.06 -8.40
CA THR A 103 -0.49 -12.90 -9.39
C THR A 103 -1.07 -13.18 -10.77
N ILE A 104 -0.77 -12.36 -11.75
CA ILE A 104 -1.15 -12.53 -13.14
C ILE A 104 -0.02 -13.25 -13.88
N SER A 105 -0.28 -14.44 -14.37
CA SER A 105 0.64 -15.23 -15.17
C SER A 105 0.14 -15.48 -16.61
N SER A 106 -1.12 -15.19 -16.85
CA SER A 106 -1.79 -15.37 -18.13
C SER A 106 -2.92 -14.36 -18.35
N SER A 107 -3.35 -14.18 -19.60
CA SER A 107 -4.56 -13.41 -19.94
C SER A 107 -5.79 -13.92 -19.21
N LYS A 108 -5.86 -15.25 -18.96
CA LYS A 108 -6.94 -15.90 -18.23
C LYS A 108 -7.03 -15.44 -16.77
N ASP A 109 -5.90 -15.19 -16.10
CA ASP A 109 -5.90 -14.69 -14.73
C ASP A 109 -6.48 -13.27 -14.69
N ALA A 110 -6.05 -12.41 -15.62
CA ALA A 110 -6.59 -11.05 -15.75
C ALA A 110 -8.09 -11.07 -16.08
N TYR A 111 -8.53 -11.93 -17.01
CA TYR A 111 -9.93 -12.13 -17.30
C TYR A 111 -10.74 -12.55 -16.07
N ASN A 112 -10.26 -13.53 -15.30
CA ASN A 112 -10.97 -14.02 -14.11
C ASN A 112 -11.20 -12.93 -13.06
N ILE A 113 -10.32 -11.95 -12.96
CA ILE A 113 -10.48 -10.80 -12.10
C ILE A 113 -11.47 -9.80 -12.69
N LEU A 114 -11.27 -9.41 -13.95
CA LEU A 114 -12.02 -8.33 -14.59
C LEU A 114 -13.44 -8.72 -14.99
N LYS A 115 -13.69 -10.00 -15.25
CA LYS A 115 -15.05 -10.47 -15.56
C LYS A 115 -16.07 -10.19 -14.46
N LEU A 116 -15.62 -10.15 -13.20
CA LEU A 116 -16.49 -9.82 -12.06
C LEU A 116 -17.03 -8.38 -12.12
N HIS A 117 -16.34 -7.52 -12.86
CA HIS A 117 -16.69 -6.12 -13.02
C HIS A 117 -17.38 -5.83 -14.35
N LEU A 118 -17.06 -6.59 -15.40
CA LEU A 118 -17.38 -6.24 -16.80
C LEU A 118 -18.43 -7.13 -17.49
N SER A 119 -18.63 -8.38 -17.03
CA SER A 119 -19.44 -9.36 -17.79
C SER A 119 -20.92 -9.03 -17.92
N ASP A 120 -21.51 -8.39 -16.91
CA ASP A 120 -22.96 -8.17 -16.84
C ASP A 120 -23.39 -6.73 -17.17
N LEU A 121 -22.45 -5.92 -17.67
CA LEU A 121 -22.71 -4.52 -17.98
C LEU A 121 -23.41 -4.35 -19.32
N ARG A 122 -24.39 -3.44 -19.35
CA ARG A 122 -25.11 -3.06 -20.59
C ARG A 122 -24.46 -1.90 -21.32
N THR A 123 -23.51 -1.23 -20.69
CA THR A 123 -22.73 -0.10 -21.24
C THR A 123 -21.27 -0.49 -21.27
N GLU A 124 -20.51 0.09 -22.18
CA GLU A 124 -19.06 -0.09 -22.23
C GLU A 124 -18.41 0.62 -21.07
N GLU A 125 -17.58 -0.07 -20.33
CA GLU A 125 -16.74 0.46 -19.28
C GLU A 125 -15.29 0.07 -19.52
N PHE A 126 -14.38 0.97 -19.17
CA PHE A 126 -12.95 0.74 -19.28
C PHE A 126 -12.32 0.60 -17.91
N TRP A 127 -11.59 -0.47 -17.72
CA TRP A 127 -10.95 -0.84 -16.46
C TRP A 127 -9.46 -1.09 -16.64
N ALA A 128 -8.70 -1.00 -15.56
CA ALA A 128 -7.30 -1.34 -15.55
C ALA A 128 -6.92 -2.13 -14.30
N ILE A 129 -6.01 -3.11 -14.47
CA ILE A 129 -5.27 -3.78 -13.40
C ILE A 129 -3.87 -3.19 -13.38
N PHE A 130 -3.43 -2.81 -12.20
CA PHE A 130 -2.09 -2.27 -11.95
C PHE A 130 -1.26 -3.31 -11.23
N LEU A 131 -0.04 -3.56 -11.72
CA LEU A 131 0.82 -4.65 -11.30
C LEU A 131 2.17 -4.14 -10.81
N ASN A 132 2.75 -4.87 -9.85
CA ASN A 132 4.14 -4.67 -9.47
C ASN A 132 5.08 -5.50 -10.37
N GLN A 133 6.40 -5.39 -10.14
CA GLN A 133 7.42 -6.08 -10.93
C GLN A 133 7.31 -7.63 -10.90
N SER A 134 6.61 -8.19 -9.91
CA SER A 134 6.34 -9.64 -9.82
C SER A 134 4.96 -10.00 -10.35
N ASN A 135 4.33 -9.15 -11.15
CA ASN A 135 2.99 -9.29 -11.70
C ASN A 135 1.89 -9.55 -10.64
N LYS A 136 2.12 -9.11 -9.39
CA LYS A 136 1.07 -9.14 -8.37
C LYS A 136 0.17 -7.93 -8.53
N VAL A 137 -1.13 -8.16 -8.43
CA VAL A 137 -2.15 -7.10 -8.51
C VAL A 137 -2.00 -6.17 -7.31
N ILE A 138 -1.71 -4.90 -7.55
CA ILE A 138 -1.60 -3.89 -6.50
C ILE A 138 -2.83 -3.00 -6.41
N HIS A 139 -3.49 -2.75 -7.56
CA HIS A 139 -4.72 -1.96 -7.63
C HIS A 139 -5.55 -2.36 -8.84
N ILE A 140 -6.86 -2.14 -8.78
CA ILE A 140 -7.81 -2.29 -9.89
C ILE A 140 -8.67 -1.03 -9.89
N ALA A 141 -8.84 -0.40 -11.05
CA ALA A 141 -9.63 0.81 -11.16
C ALA A 141 -10.51 0.82 -12.40
N GLN A 142 -11.70 1.36 -12.26
CA GLN A 142 -12.53 1.80 -13.36
C GLN A 142 -12.02 3.16 -13.85
N LEU A 143 -11.74 3.28 -15.14
CA LEU A 143 -11.20 4.50 -15.75
C LEU A 143 -12.30 5.37 -16.36
N THR A 144 -13.31 4.73 -16.96
CA THR A 144 -14.48 5.43 -17.51
C THR A 144 -15.74 4.64 -17.21
N GLN A 145 -16.83 5.37 -17.05
CA GLN A 145 -18.18 4.82 -16.97
C GLN A 145 -18.94 5.30 -18.21
N GLY A 146 -19.40 4.35 -19.02
CA GLY A 146 -19.92 4.61 -20.34
C GLY A 146 -21.00 5.67 -20.46
N GLY A 147 -20.91 6.44 -21.54
CA GLY A 147 -22.00 7.20 -22.17
C GLY A 147 -22.50 6.46 -23.41
N ILE A 148 -23.59 6.92 -24.00
CA ILE A 148 -24.23 6.33 -25.21
C ILE A 148 -23.29 6.38 -26.43
N ASN A 149 -22.25 7.22 -26.42
CA ASN A 149 -21.24 7.35 -27.47
C ASN A 149 -19.85 7.30 -26.82
N GLN A 150 -19.09 6.23 -27.06
CA GLN A 150 -17.67 6.00 -26.80
C GLN A 150 -17.10 6.48 -25.47
N SER A 151 -16.52 5.58 -24.70
CA SER A 151 -15.73 5.88 -23.51
C SER A 151 -14.32 6.31 -23.91
N ILE A 152 -14.06 7.60 -24.02
CA ILE A 152 -12.68 8.10 -24.23
C ILE A 152 -11.90 7.89 -22.94
N VAL A 153 -10.93 6.96 -22.99
CA VAL A 153 -9.99 6.75 -21.88
C VAL A 153 -8.99 7.90 -21.82
N ASP A 154 -8.97 8.62 -20.71
CA ASP A 154 -7.93 9.62 -20.47
C ASP A 154 -6.65 8.92 -19.98
N ILE A 155 -5.65 8.82 -20.85
CA ILE A 155 -4.35 8.20 -20.57
C ILE A 155 -3.66 8.86 -19.37
N ARG A 156 -3.88 10.16 -19.14
CA ARG A 156 -3.29 10.88 -18.00
C ARG A 156 -3.84 10.36 -16.68
N ILE A 157 -5.14 10.00 -16.62
CA ILE A 157 -5.77 9.40 -15.44
C ILE A 157 -5.21 8.00 -15.21
N LEU A 158 -5.09 7.17 -16.26
CA LEU A 158 -4.50 5.85 -16.18
C LEU A 158 -3.10 5.89 -15.58
N PHE A 159 -2.21 6.72 -16.14
CA PHE A 159 -0.84 6.80 -15.66
C PHE A 159 -0.69 7.52 -14.33
N LYS A 160 -1.57 8.48 -14.01
CA LYS A 160 -1.62 9.04 -12.67
C LYS A 160 -1.88 7.96 -11.62
N ILE A 161 -2.87 7.08 -11.84
CA ILE A 161 -3.16 5.96 -10.92
C ILE A 161 -1.97 5.00 -10.84
N ALA A 162 -1.34 4.68 -11.99
CA ALA A 162 -0.17 3.81 -12.03
C ALA A 162 1.00 4.36 -11.19
N LEU A 163 1.27 5.66 -11.29
CA LEU A 163 2.31 6.33 -10.51
C LEU A 163 1.97 6.41 -9.02
N ASP A 164 0.73 6.76 -8.67
CA ASP A 164 0.26 6.84 -7.28
C ASP A 164 0.40 5.47 -6.57
N HIS A 165 0.29 4.37 -7.31
CA HIS A 165 0.42 3.01 -6.80
C HIS A 165 1.80 2.36 -7.05
N PHE A 166 2.78 3.10 -7.60
CA PHE A 166 4.11 2.57 -7.95
C PHE A 166 4.05 1.33 -8.85
N SER A 167 3.14 1.34 -9.82
CA SER A 167 2.95 0.26 -10.77
C SER A 167 4.10 0.19 -11.78
N THR A 168 4.51 -1.03 -12.14
CA THR A 168 5.49 -1.30 -13.20
C THR A 168 4.87 -1.97 -14.41
N GLY A 169 3.64 -2.49 -14.27
CA GLY A 169 2.88 -3.10 -15.34
C GLY A 169 1.40 -2.74 -15.26
N ILE A 170 0.74 -2.68 -16.40
CA ILE A 170 -0.68 -2.38 -16.54
C ILE A 170 -1.30 -3.41 -17.47
N ILE A 171 -2.51 -3.87 -17.13
CA ILE A 171 -3.40 -4.55 -18.06
C ILE A 171 -4.65 -3.68 -18.16
N ILE A 172 -5.04 -3.33 -19.38
CA ILE A 172 -6.28 -2.58 -19.63
C ILE A 172 -7.36 -3.52 -20.16
N SER A 173 -8.61 -3.17 -19.95
CA SER A 173 -9.74 -3.96 -20.44
C SER A 173 -10.99 -3.12 -20.59
N HIS A 174 -11.83 -3.51 -21.52
CA HIS A 174 -13.20 -3.01 -21.64
C HIS A 174 -14.15 -4.14 -22.03
N ASN A 175 -15.42 -3.93 -21.83
CA ASN A 175 -16.45 -4.90 -22.26
C ASN A 175 -17.10 -4.46 -23.58
N HIS A 176 -17.47 -5.46 -24.37
CA HIS A 176 -18.37 -5.28 -25.54
C HIS A 176 -19.74 -5.88 -25.23
N PRO A 177 -20.75 -5.09 -24.86
CA PRO A 177 -22.11 -5.58 -24.60
C PRO A 177 -22.76 -6.26 -25.82
N SER A 178 -22.29 -5.92 -27.03
CA SER A 178 -22.73 -6.54 -28.28
C SER A 178 -22.32 -8.00 -28.43
N GLY A 179 -21.39 -8.49 -27.62
CA GLY A 179 -20.79 -9.82 -27.72
C GLY A 179 -19.72 -9.97 -28.82
N ASN A 180 -19.36 -8.88 -29.51
CA ASN A 180 -18.34 -8.93 -30.56
C ASN A 180 -16.93 -8.90 -29.91
N LEU A 181 -16.11 -9.90 -30.23
CA LEU A 181 -14.74 -10.04 -29.74
C LEU A 181 -13.67 -9.37 -30.61
N LYS A 182 -14.07 -8.93 -31.80
CA LYS A 182 -13.13 -8.31 -32.73
C LYS A 182 -12.80 -6.89 -32.26
N PRO A 183 -11.50 -6.55 -32.10
CA PRO A 183 -11.09 -5.20 -31.78
C PRO A 183 -11.55 -4.18 -32.83
N SER A 184 -11.99 -3.02 -32.40
CA SER A 184 -12.24 -1.87 -33.24
C SER A 184 -10.94 -1.11 -33.59
N GLU A 185 -10.99 -0.17 -34.52
CA GLU A 185 -9.86 0.71 -34.79
C GLU A 185 -9.52 1.57 -33.59
N GLU A 186 -10.52 2.00 -32.83
CA GLU A 186 -10.36 2.76 -31.59
C GLU A 186 -9.63 1.95 -30.52
N ASP A 187 -9.93 0.64 -30.40
CA ASP A 187 -9.25 -0.25 -29.44
C ASP A 187 -7.78 -0.41 -29.80
N LEU A 188 -7.46 -0.57 -31.06
CA LEU A 188 -6.06 -0.62 -31.54
C LEU A 188 -5.36 0.70 -31.27
N ASN A 189 -5.99 1.82 -31.56
CA ASN A 189 -5.42 3.16 -31.36
C ASN A 189 -5.15 3.46 -29.86
N ILE A 190 -6.10 3.14 -28.98
CA ILE A 190 -5.90 3.38 -27.53
C ILE A 190 -4.80 2.47 -26.97
N THR A 191 -4.76 1.20 -27.42
CA THR A 191 -3.70 0.24 -27.04
C THR A 191 -2.33 0.79 -27.41
N GLN A 192 -2.15 1.25 -28.65
CA GLN A 192 -0.89 1.82 -29.11
C GLN A 192 -0.48 3.07 -28.29
N LYS A 193 -1.41 3.98 -28.05
CA LYS A 193 -1.14 5.17 -27.24
C LYS A 193 -0.73 4.85 -25.82
N VAL A 194 -1.40 3.87 -25.17
CA VAL A 194 -1.06 3.45 -23.82
C VAL A 194 0.31 2.78 -23.81
N LYS A 195 0.61 1.94 -24.79
CA LYS A 195 1.93 1.30 -24.93
C LYS A 195 3.06 2.32 -25.09
N GLU A 196 2.88 3.31 -25.97
CA GLU A 196 3.87 4.38 -26.20
C GLU A 196 4.09 5.21 -24.93
N ALA A 197 3.02 5.64 -24.27
CA ALA A 197 3.11 6.39 -23.01
C ALA A 197 3.76 5.57 -21.90
N GLY A 198 3.44 4.29 -21.81
CA GLY A 198 4.01 3.37 -20.84
C GLY A 198 5.52 3.17 -21.03
N ASN A 199 5.98 3.06 -22.28
CA ASN A 199 7.40 2.95 -22.60
C ASN A 199 8.20 4.17 -22.10
N VAL A 200 7.65 5.39 -22.24
CA VAL A 200 8.30 6.62 -21.75
C VAL A 200 8.40 6.63 -20.23
N MET A 201 7.41 6.06 -19.53
CA MET A 201 7.34 6.07 -18.07
C MET A 201 7.93 4.79 -17.42
N ASN A 202 8.45 3.85 -18.20
CA ASN A 202 8.88 2.51 -17.76
C ASN A 202 7.76 1.73 -17.03
N ILE A 203 6.53 1.88 -17.53
CA ILE A 203 5.35 1.15 -17.05
C ILE A 203 4.81 0.36 -18.23
N GLN A 204 4.99 -0.95 -18.23
CA GLN A 204 4.65 -1.80 -19.38
C GLN A 204 3.16 -2.01 -19.52
N LEU A 205 2.62 -1.86 -20.72
CA LEU A 205 1.32 -2.43 -21.07
C LEU A 205 1.53 -3.93 -21.36
N LEU A 206 0.99 -4.79 -20.48
CA LEU A 206 1.18 -6.23 -20.57
C LEU A 206 0.08 -6.90 -21.39
N ASP A 207 -1.13 -6.37 -21.37
CA ASP A 207 -2.25 -6.88 -22.17
C ASP A 207 -3.36 -5.81 -22.32
N HIS A 208 -4.23 -6.04 -23.31
CA HIS A 208 -5.52 -5.41 -23.47
C HIS A 208 -6.57 -6.49 -23.70
N LEU A 209 -7.58 -6.55 -22.82
CA LEU A 209 -8.65 -7.55 -22.89
C LEU A 209 -9.97 -6.92 -23.36
N ILE A 210 -10.61 -7.52 -24.35
CA ILE A 210 -12.01 -7.26 -24.68
C ILE A 210 -12.85 -8.36 -24.05
N ILE A 211 -13.73 -7.99 -23.13
CA ILE A 211 -14.55 -8.95 -22.36
C ILE A 211 -15.99 -8.90 -22.86
N THR A 212 -16.56 -10.08 -23.07
CA THR A 212 -17.98 -10.26 -23.33
C THR A 212 -18.60 -11.09 -22.20
N GLN A 213 -19.91 -11.30 -22.23
CA GLN A 213 -20.62 -12.04 -21.19
C GLN A 213 -20.00 -13.41 -20.88
N ASN A 214 -19.51 -14.12 -21.91
CA ASN A 214 -19.09 -15.52 -21.77
C ASN A 214 -17.60 -15.77 -22.03
N THR A 215 -16.90 -14.84 -22.67
CA THR A 215 -15.53 -15.04 -23.13
C THR A 215 -14.79 -13.71 -23.31
N TYR A 216 -13.55 -13.77 -23.75
CA TYR A 216 -12.69 -12.59 -23.95
C TYR A 216 -11.72 -12.80 -25.11
N THR A 217 -11.17 -11.69 -25.60
CA THR A 217 -10.00 -11.64 -26.50
C THR A 217 -8.86 -10.93 -25.76
N SER A 218 -7.63 -11.45 -25.89
CA SER A 218 -6.41 -10.84 -25.40
C SER A 218 -5.57 -10.36 -26.57
N PHE A 219 -5.15 -9.09 -26.53
CA PHE A 219 -4.29 -8.53 -27.55
C PHE A 219 -2.89 -9.14 -27.53
N ALA A 220 -2.40 -9.52 -26.35
CA ALA A 220 -1.12 -10.19 -26.21
C ALA A 220 -1.14 -11.59 -26.84
N ASP A 221 -2.19 -12.38 -26.56
CA ASP A 221 -2.35 -13.74 -27.11
C ASP A 221 -2.51 -13.73 -28.64
N GLU A 222 -3.19 -12.71 -29.18
CA GLU A 222 -3.43 -12.52 -30.62
C GLU A 222 -2.27 -11.82 -31.36
N GLY A 223 -1.20 -11.40 -30.62
CA GLY A 223 -0.05 -10.71 -31.20
C GLY A 223 -0.35 -9.30 -31.70
N LEU A 224 -1.33 -8.63 -31.11
CA LEU A 224 -1.76 -7.27 -31.44
C LEU A 224 -1.12 -6.19 -30.55
N LEU A 225 -0.25 -6.59 -29.63
CA LEU A 225 0.36 -5.68 -28.66
C LEU A 225 1.74 -5.21 -29.12
#